data_a5284c6a58dca75492ec5c58eb182f6f
#
_entry.id   a5284c6a58dca75492ec5c58eb182f6f
#
_cell.length_a   1.000
_cell.length_b   1.000
_cell.length_c   1.000
_cell.angle_alpha   90.00
_cell.angle_beta   90.00
_cell.angle_gamma   90.00
#
_symmetry.space_group_name_H-M   'P 1'
#
loop_
_entity.id
_entity.type
_entity.pdbx_description
1 polymer ?
#
loop_
_entity_poly.entity_id
_entity_poly.type
_entity_poly.pdbx_seq_one_letter_code
_entity_poly.pdbx_strand_id
1 'polypeptide(L)'
;MSENKNLSHNRKKDLLSKEVEHIDITKFDAREIISSMSKMSFVSRETANAADIYNEMLKDKDCTIFLTLAGSTSAAGCMHVYRDLVKYNMVDAIVATGASIIDMDFFEALGFKHYQGSQFQDDTELRENYIDRIYDTYIDEDQLQMCDRIIGEIADKLEPRSYTSREFIQEIGKYLKTNSKKKGSLIEMAYDNNVPIFCPAFTDSSAGFGLVMHQERNPKNHITIDAIREFRELTEI
;
A
#
# COMPACT_ATOMS: atom_id res chain seq x y z
N MET A 1 -2.72 24.41 30.78
CA MET A 1 -3.23 23.42 29.79
C MET A 1 -3.18 23.91 28.33
N SER A 2 -3.37 25.20 28.03
CA SER A 2 -3.31 25.73 26.64
C SER A 2 -1.89 25.84 26.08
N GLU A 3 -0.90 26.18 26.87
CA GLU A 3 0.51 26.31 26.43
C GLU A 3 1.14 24.97 26.07
N ASN A 4 0.88 23.90 26.81
CA ASN A 4 1.38 22.56 26.49
C ASN A 4 0.78 22.00 25.20
N LYS A 5 -0.49 22.28 24.90
CA LYS A 5 -1.11 21.87 23.64
C LYS A 5 -0.51 22.60 22.43
N ASN A 6 -0.17 23.86 22.55
CA ASN A 6 0.47 24.64 21.49
C ASN A 6 1.91 24.18 21.23
N LEU A 7 2.68 23.84 22.26
CA LEU A 7 4.04 23.30 22.14
C LEU A 7 4.04 21.91 21.46
N SER A 8 3.14 21.02 21.86
CA SER A 8 2.97 19.71 21.24
C SER A 8 2.53 19.82 19.76
N HIS A 9 1.60 20.71 19.44
CA HIS A 9 1.15 20.92 18.07
C HIS A 9 2.26 21.44 17.16
N ASN A 10 3.11 22.36 17.64
CA ASN A 10 4.27 22.85 16.90
C ASN A 10 5.29 21.74 16.69
N ARG A 11 5.55 20.91 17.71
CA ARG A 11 6.52 19.82 17.63
C ARG A 11 6.09 18.72 16.65
N LYS A 12 4.82 18.29 16.65
CA LYS A 12 4.25 17.37 15.66
C LYS A 12 4.45 17.91 14.25
N LYS A 13 4.16 19.18 14.02
CA LYS A 13 4.33 19.83 12.72
C LYS A 13 5.78 19.85 12.24
N ASP A 14 6.73 20.06 13.14
CA ASP A 14 8.16 20.03 12.81
C ASP A 14 8.61 18.62 12.41
N LEU A 15 8.19 17.61 13.16
CA LEU A 15 8.48 16.20 12.87
C LEU A 15 7.88 15.73 11.54
N LEU A 16 6.68 16.22 11.18
CA LEU A 16 5.96 15.90 9.94
C LEU A 16 6.16 16.99 8.88
N SER A 17 7.38 17.52 8.73
CA SER A 17 7.65 18.64 7.82
C SER A 17 8.20 18.24 6.46
N LYS A 18 8.84 17.08 6.34
CA LYS A 18 9.50 16.64 5.13
C LYS A 18 8.80 15.41 4.55
N GLU A 19 7.97 15.64 3.54
CA GLU A 19 7.21 14.59 2.86
C GLU A 19 8.13 13.61 2.12
N VAL A 20 7.78 12.33 2.10
CA VAL A 20 8.39 11.32 1.24
C VAL A 20 7.89 11.52 -0.19
N GLU A 21 8.79 11.61 -1.14
CA GLU A 21 8.47 11.71 -2.57
C GLU A 21 8.59 10.34 -3.23
N HIS A 22 7.63 9.99 -4.09
CA HIS A 22 7.69 8.77 -4.88
C HIS A 22 8.52 8.97 -6.14
N ILE A 23 9.40 8.01 -6.40
CA ILE A 23 10.18 8.03 -7.63
C ILE A 23 9.29 7.77 -8.85
N ASP A 24 9.44 8.60 -9.88
CA ASP A 24 8.85 8.38 -11.21
C ASP A 24 9.93 7.78 -12.12
N ILE A 25 9.99 6.46 -12.18
CA ILE A 25 11.00 5.74 -12.97
C ILE A 25 10.84 5.96 -14.49
N THR A 26 9.69 6.45 -14.96
CA THR A 26 9.46 6.72 -16.38
C THR A 26 10.28 7.90 -16.90
N LYS A 27 10.85 8.71 -15.99
CA LYS A 27 11.72 9.86 -16.31
C LYS A 27 13.18 9.49 -16.47
N PHE A 28 13.55 8.24 -16.23
CA PHE A 28 14.95 7.79 -16.24
C PHE A 28 15.14 6.65 -17.22
N ASP A 29 16.33 6.60 -17.84
CA ASP A 29 16.75 5.45 -18.64
C ASP A 29 17.95 4.77 -17.96
N ALA A 30 17.71 3.60 -17.36
CA ALA A 30 18.71 2.81 -16.69
C ALA A 30 19.23 1.62 -17.53
N ARG A 31 18.79 1.47 -18.80
CA ARG A 31 19.08 0.30 -19.63
C ARG A 31 20.56 0.02 -19.79
N GLU A 32 21.36 1.04 -20.09
CA GLU A 32 22.81 0.88 -20.28
C GLU A 32 23.53 0.51 -18.99
N ILE A 33 23.09 1.09 -17.85
CA ILE A 33 23.63 0.78 -16.53
C ILE A 33 23.36 -0.67 -16.19
N ILE A 34 22.10 -1.10 -16.26
CA ILE A 34 21.69 -2.47 -15.94
C ILE A 34 22.37 -3.48 -16.87
N SER A 35 22.40 -3.23 -18.19
CA SER A 35 23.09 -4.09 -19.16
C SER A 35 24.58 -4.22 -18.85
N SER A 36 25.24 -3.13 -18.45
CA SER A 36 26.67 -3.15 -18.10
C SER A 36 26.94 -3.96 -16.81
N MET A 37 25.98 -4.06 -15.90
CA MET A 37 26.09 -4.88 -14.69
C MET A 37 26.23 -6.37 -14.99
N SER A 38 25.79 -6.87 -16.16
CA SER A 38 25.97 -8.28 -16.58
C SER A 38 27.44 -8.69 -16.65
N LYS A 39 28.36 -7.75 -16.88
CA LYS A 39 29.80 -7.96 -16.94
C LYS A 39 30.49 -7.87 -15.57
N MET A 40 29.74 -7.58 -14.52
CA MET A 40 30.23 -7.48 -13.15
C MET A 40 30.13 -8.83 -12.42
N SER A 41 30.26 -8.82 -11.10
CA SER A 41 30.12 -10.00 -10.24
C SER A 41 29.13 -9.71 -9.11
N PHE A 42 28.76 -10.75 -8.37
CA PHE A 42 27.87 -10.70 -7.22
C PHE A 42 26.49 -10.12 -7.58
N VAL A 43 25.90 -9.37 -6.66
CA VAL A 43 24.53 -8.81 -6.78
C VAL A 43 24.34 -7.94 -8.04
N SER A 44 25.38 -7.27 -8.50
CA SER A 44 25.28 -6.46 -9.74
C SER A 44 24.94 -7.32 -10.95
N ARG A 45 25.62 -8.47 -11.13
CA ARG A 45 25.30 -9.41 -12.21
C ARG A 45 23.91 -10.02 -12.03
N GLU A 46 23.54 -10.37 -10.80
CA GLU A 46 22.21 -10.91 -10.51
C GLU A 46 21.09 -9.89 -10.81
N THR A 47 21.36 -8.60 -10.61
CA THR A 47 20.40 -7.53 -10.98
C THR A 47 20.18 -7.49 -12.50
N ALA A 48 21.25 -7.61 -13.28
CA ALA A 48 21.12 -7.68 -14.75
C ALA A 48 20.38 -8.96 -15.19
N ASN A 49 20.72 -10.11 -14.61
CA ASN A 49 20.04 -11.37 -14.90
C ASN A 49 18.54 -11.29 -14.55
N ALA A 50 18.18 -10.71 -13.42
CA ALA A 50 16.78 -10.53 -13.04
C ALA A 50 16.02 -9.63 -14.04
N ALA A 51 16.65 -8.58 -14.54
CA ALA A 51 16.05 -7.72 -15.55
C ALA A 51 15.84 -8.46 -16.88
N ASP A 52 16.80 -9.29 -17.30
CA ASP A 52 16.68 -10.11 -18.50
C ASP A 52 15.57 -11.15 -18.36
N ILE A 53 15.49 -11.85 -17.22
CA ILE A 53 14.42 -12.83 -16.94
C ILE A 53 13.06 -12.13 -16.99
N TYR A 54 12.90 -10.98 -16.32
CA TYR A 54 11.63 -10.25 -16.35
C TYR A 54 11.26 -9.79 -17.76
N ASN A 55 12.23 -9.38 -18.56
CA ASN A 55 12.01 -9.02 -19.95
C ASN A 55 11.55 -10.21 -20.81
N GLU A 56 12.04 -11.44 -20.55
CA GLU A 56 11.55 -12.65 -21.21
C GLU A 56 10.14 -13.02 -20.72
N MET A 57 9.84 -12.90 -19.42
CA MET A 57 8.48 -13.09 -18.89
C MET A 57 7.46 -12.19 -19.59
N LEU A 58 7.80 -10.91 -19.81
CA LEU A 58 6.94 -9.94 -20.49
C LEU A 58 6.69 -10.25 -21.96
N LYS A 59 7.56 -11.04 -22.62
CA LYS A 59 7.40 -11.47 -24.02
C LYS A 59 6.62 -12.77 -24.15
N ASP A 60 6.63 -13.59 -23.10
CA ASP A 60 5.95 -14.88 -23.08
C ASP A 60 4.46 -14.69 -22.77
N LYS A 61 3.59 -15.02 -23.72
CA LYS A 61 2.14 -14.85 -23.58
C LYS A 61 1.50 -15.89 -22.64
N ASP A 62 2.20 -16.96 -22.37
CA ASP A 62 1.73 -18.03 -21.49
C ASP A 62 2.29 -17.89 -20.07
N CYS A 63 3.06 -16.82 -19.79
CA CYS A 63 3.63 -16.52 -18.49
C CYS A 63 2.71 -15.60 -17.69
N THR A 64 2.20 -16.07 -16.55
CA THR A 64 1.52 -15.23 -15.56
C THR A 64 2.53 -14.58 -14.64
N ILE A 65 2.48 -13.26 -14.50
CA ILE A 65 3.42 -12.47 -13.71
C ILE A 65 2.76 -11.99 -12.41
N PHE A 66 3.25 -12.49 -11.28
CA PHE A 66 2.82 -12.05 -9.95
C PHE A 66 3.79 -11.01 -9.37
N LEU A 67 3.25 -9.88 -8.91
CA LEU A 67 3.98 -8.92 -8.09
C LEU A 67 3.69 -9.19 -6.61
N THR A 68 4.72 -9.52 -5.84
CA THR A 68 4.59 -9.68 -4.38
C THR A 68 5.11 -8.45 -3.65
N LEU A 69 4.30 -7.88 -2.76
CA LEU A 69 4.62 -6.64 -2.04
C LEU A 69 4.60 -6.83 -0.54
N ALA A 70 5.72 -6.52 0.10
CA ALA A 70 5.86 -6.48 1.56
C ALA A 70 6.92 -5.46 1.97
N GLY A 71 7.07 -5.20 3.27
CA GLY A 71 8.18 -4.43 3.82
C GLY A 71 8.07 -2.91 3.68
N SER A 72 6.86 -2.37 3.57
CA SER A 72 6.60 -0.92 3.60
C SER A 72 7.28 -0.10 2.50
N THR A 73 7.74 -0.73 1.43
CA THR A 73 8.46 -0.06 0.33
C THR A 73 7.57 0.95 -0.43
N SER A 74 6.26 0.80 -0.36
CA SER A 74 5.32 1.80 -0.88
C SER A 74 5.43 3.13 -0.12
N ALA A 75 5.44 3.13 1.22
CA ALA A 75 5.68 4.33 2.02
C ALA A 75 7.09 4.91 1.80
N ALA A 76 8.07 4.07 1.47
CA ALA A 76 9.45 4.45 1.23
C ALA A 76 9.71 5.08 -0.17
N GLY A 77 8.67 5.43 -0.93
CA GLY A 77 8.81 6.13 -2.21
C GLY A 77 8.67 5.26 -3.46
N CYS A 78 8.32 3.95 -3.34
CA CYS A 78 8.17 3.04 -4.48
C CYS A 78 6.73 2.91 -5.02
N MET A 79 5.76 3.60 -4.45
CA MET A 79 4.34 3.46 -4.82
C MET A 79 4.09 3.66 -6.33
N HIS A 80 4.70 4.67 -6.91
CA HIS A 80 4.52 4.96 -8.34
C HIS A 80 5.13 3.87 -9.23
N VAL A 81 6.15 3.15 -8.77
CA VAL A 81 6.72 2.00 -9.50
C VAL A 81 5.66 0.91 -9.61
N TYR A 82 5.02 0.53 -8.52
CA TYR A 82 4.00 -0.53 -8.51
C TYR A 82 2.77 -0.15 -9.33
N ARG A 83 2.31 1.08 -9.19
CA ARG A 83 1.23 1.64 -10.02
C ARG A 83 1.57 1.55 -11.51
N ASP A 84 2.79 1.91 -11.90
CA ASP A 84 3.20 1.94 -13.30
C ASP A 84 3.36 0.53 -13.87
N LEU A 85 3.79 -0.46 -13.09
CA LEU A 85 3.78 -1.86 -13.49
C LEU A 85 2.35 -2.32 -13.89
N VAL A 86 1.34 -1.95 -13.11
CA VAL A 86 -0.08 -2.21 -13.45
C VAL A 86 -0.50 -1.42 -14.67
N LYS A 87 -0.23 -0.11 -14.68
CA LYS A 87 -0.64 0.80 -15.76
C LYS A 87 -0.14 0.37 -17.14
N TYR A 88 1.07 -0.18 -17.20
CA TYR A 88 1.70 -0.62 -18.45
C TYR A 88 1.54 -2.11 -18.71
N ASN A 89 0.63 -2.78 -18.00
CA ASN A 89 0.34 -4.21 -18.18
C ASN A 89 1.59 -5.09 -18.05
N MET A 90 2.39 -4.83 -17.03
CA MET A 90 3.63 -5.54 -16.75
C MET A 90 3.48 -6.58 -15.63
N VAL A 91 2.30 -6.68 -15.01
CA VAL A 91 1.93 -7.68 -14.00
C VAL A 91 0.48 -8.09 -14.18
N ASP A 92 0.16 -9.36 -13.90
CA ASP A 92 -1.18 -9.93 -14.05
C ASP A 92 -1.94 -10.00 -12.72
N ALA A 93 -1.23 -10.15 -11.62
CA ALA A 93 -1.80 -10.18 -10.28
C ALA A 93 -0.83 -9.64 -9.24
N ILE A 94 -1.38 -9.16 -8.12
CA ILE A 94 -0.60 -8.65 -6.98
C ILE A 94 -0.96 -9.46 -5.74
N VAL A 95 0.05 -9.90 -4.99
CA VAL A 95 -0.11 -10.48 -3.66
C VAL A 95 0.62 -9.58 -2.67
N ALA A 96 -0.10 -8.96 -1.75
CA ALA A 96 0.45 -7.91 -0.89
C ALA A 96 0.10 -8.10 0.58
N THR A 97 0.84 -7.42 1.45
CA THR A 97 0.44 -7.24 2.85
C THR A 97 -0.62 -6.15 2.97
N GLY A 98 -1.47 -6.26 3.99
CA GLY A 98 -2.46 -5.23 4.31
C GLY A 98 -1.82 -3.86 4.55
N ALA A 99 -0.67 -3.83 5.21
CA ALA A 99 0.10 -2.60 5.42
C ALA A 99 0.46 -1.91 4.09
N SER A 100 0.97 -2.65 3.10
CA SER A 100 1.36 -2.06 1.80
C SER A 100 0.16 -1.48 1.04
N ILE A 101 -1.02 -2.08 1.16
CA ILE A 101 -2.22 -1.69 0.41
C ILE A 101 -3.04 -0.66 1.19
N ILE A 102 -3.30 -0.87 2.48
CA ILE A 102 -4.20 -0.03 3.26
C ILE A 102 -3.44 1.10 3.97
N ASP A 103 -2.43 0.74 4.77
CA ASP A 103 -1.76 1.72 5.61
C ASP A 103 -0.86 2.67 4.80
N MET A 104 -0.60 2.33 3.53
CA MET A 104 0.27 3.11 2.65
C MET A 104 -0.44 3.61 1.40
N ASP A 105 -0.92 2.74 0.50
CA ASP A 105 -1.52 3.19 -0.77
C ASP A 105 -2.86 3.88 -0.56
N PHE A 106 -3.79 3.23 0.18
CA PHE A 106 -5.09 3.81 0.50
C PHE A 106 -4.96 5.08 1.34
N PHE A 107 -4.07 5.06 2.34
CA PHE A 107 -3.72 6.21 3.17
C PHE A 107 -3.33 7.43 2.32
N GLU A 108 -2.41 7.26 1.37
CA GLU A 108 -2.00 8.35 0.49
C GLU A 108 -3.09 8.75 -0.52
N ALA A 109 -3.89 7.80 -1.01
CA ALA A 109 -5.01 8.10 -1.88
C ALA A 109 -6.05 9.01 -1.21
N LEU A 110 -6.23 8.91 0.10
CA LEU A 110 -7.05 9.80 0.91
C LEU A 110 -6.43 11.20 1.10
N GLY A 111 -5.21 11.43 0.60
CA GLY A 111 -4.51 12.71 0.65
C GLY A 111 -3.62 12.88 1.86
N PHE A 112 -3.41 11.82 2.64
CA PHE A 112 -2.45 11.78 3.75
C PHE A 112 -1.03 11.57 3.22
N LYS A 113 -0.02 11.68 4.09
CA LYS A 113 1.37 11.71 3.67
C LYS A 113 2.26 10.92 4.61
N HIS A 114 3.28 10.30 4.03
CA HIS A 114 4.42 9.78 4.77
C HIS A 114 5.51 10.83 4.83
N TYR A 115 6.31 10.82 5.90
CA TYR A 115 7.32 11.84 6.13
C TYR A 115 8.68 11.21 6.39
N GLN A 116 9.74 11.87 5.90
CA GLN A 116 11.11 11.51 6.22
C GLN A 116 11.41 11.88 7.67
N GLY A 117 11.86 10.91 8.43
CA GLY A 117 12.20 11.07 9.84
C GLY A 117 13.61 10.56 10.14
N SER A 118 13.82 10.12 11.38
CA SER A 118 15.07 9.54 11.86
C SER A 118 14.80 8.23 12.59
N GLN A 119 15.59 7.20 12.28
CA GLN A 119 15.56 5.94 13.01
C GLN A 119 16.03 6.07 14.48
N PHE A 120 16.69 7.18 14.82
CA PHE A 120 17.25 7.45 16.14
C PHE A 120 16.35 8.40 16.96
N GLN A 121 15.19 8.77 16.45
CA GLN A 121 14.24 9.59 17.19
C GLN A 121 13.71 8.82 18.40
N ASP A 122 13.51 9.50 19.51
CA ASP A 122 12.91 8.91 20.71
C ASP A 122 11.46 8.50 20.45
N ASP A 123 11.17 7.20 20.58
CA ASP A 123 9.83 6.65 20.35
C ASP A 123 8.81 7.14 21.39
N THR A 124 9.25 7.53 22.61
CA THR A 124 8.38 8.15 23.61
C THR A 124 7.89 9.51 23.13
N GLU A 125 8.81 10.32 22.58
CA GLU A 125 8.46 11.61 22.00
C GLU A 125 7.53 11.47 20.81
N LEU A 126 7.77 10.49 19.90
CA LEU A 126 6.90 10.22 18.76
C LEU A 126 5.49 9.85 19.23
N ARG A 127 5.38 8.93 20.20
CA ARG A 127 4.10 8.51 20.79
C ARG A 127 3.34 9.68 21.43
N GLU A 128 4.02 10.55 22.19
CA GLU A 128 3.40 11.72 22.79
C GLU A 128 2.86 12.73 21.77
N ASN A 129 3.41 12.70 20.53
CA ASN A 129 2.97 13.52 19.41
C ASN A 129 2.03 12.77 18.44
N TYR A 130 1.58 11.55 18.76
CA TYR A 130 0.74 10.72 17.89
C TYR A 130 1.36 10.51 16.51
N ILE A 131 2.61 10.04 16.51
CA ILE A 131 3.38 9.71 15.30
C ILE A 131 3.86 8.28 15.40
N ASP A 132 3.54 7.48 14.39
CA ASP A 132 4.11 6.15 14.18
C ASP A 132 5.39 6.25 13.36
N ARG A 133 6.29 5.29 13.58
CA ARG A 133 7.56 5.23 12.89
C ARG A 133 7.79 3.85 12.27
N ILE A 134 8.08 3.85 10.97
CA ILE A 134 8.57 2.69 10.23
C ILE A 134 10.02 2.99 9.86
N TYR A 135 10.98 2.52 10.64
CA TYR A 135 12.41 2.80 10.51
C TYR A 135 12.69 4.31 10.55
N ASP A 136 12.86 4.98 9.41
CA ASP A 136 13.08 6.43 9.28
C ASP A 136 11.93 7.16 8.57
N THR A 137 10.75 6.53 8.51
CA THR A 137 9.54 7.09 7.91
C THR A 137 8.49 7.30 8.99
N TYR A 138 7.89 8.49 9.03
CA TYR A 138 6.87 8.86 10.01
C TYR A 138 5.48 8.87 9.39
N ILE A 139 4.50 8.47 10.19
CA ILE A 139 3.08 8.44 9.85
C ILE A 139 2.31 9.19 10.94
N ASP A 140 1.36 10.02 10.55
CA ASP A 140 0.43 10.66 11.49
C ASP A 140 -0.63 9.64 11.94
N GLU A 141 -0.59 9.23 13.20
CA GLU A 141 -1.50 8.25 13.81
C GLU A 141 -2.97 8.70 13.73
N ASP A 142 -3.26 9.98 13.91
CA ASP A 142 -4.63 10.49 13.78
C ASP A 142 -5.19 10.27 12.37
N GLN A 143 -4.35 10.40 11.35
CA GLN A 143 -4.70 10.15 9.95
C GLN A 143 -4.83 8.65 9.64
N LEU A 144 -3.98 7.81 10.25
CA LEU A 144 -4.08 6.36 10.11
C LEU A 144 -5.39 5.84 10.70
N GLN A 145 -5.79 6.30 11.89
CA GLN A 145 -7.10 6.00 12.48
C GLN A 145 -8.29 6.48 11.63
N MET A 146 -8.10 7.53 10.82
CA MET A 146 -9.13 7.90 9.83
C MET A 146 -9.28 6.86 8.74
N CYS A 147 -8.20 6.19 8.32
CA CYS A 147 -8.30 5.07 7.38
C CYS A 147 -9.14 3.95 7.95
N ASP A 148 -8.95 3.57 9.22
CA ASP A 148 -9.75 2.55 9.90
C ASP A 148 -11.25 2.87 9.83
N ARG A 149 -11.60 4.10 10.16
CA ARG A 149 -13.00 4.57 10.12
C ARG A 149 -13.58 4.48 8.71
N ILE A 150 -12.84 4.93 7.70
CA ILE A 150 -13.29 4.92 6.31
C ILE A 150 -13.44 3.48 5.79
N ILE A 151 -12.54 2.56 6.15
CA ILE A 151 -12.69 1.13 5.82
C ILE A 151 -13.97 0.57 6.43
N GLY A 152 -14.25 0.87 7.71
CA GLY A 152 -15.50 0.48 8.34
C GLY A 152 -16.74 1.06 7.65
N GLU A 153 -16.68 2.33 7.21
CA GLU A 153 -17.77 2.98 6.47
C GLU A 153 -17.98 2.41 5.05
N ILE A 154 -16.93 1.94 4.40
CA ILE A 154 -17.03 1.21 3.14
C ILE A 154 -17.74 -0.11 3.39
N ALA A 155 -17.32 -0.88 4.41
CA ALA A 155 -17.92 -2.13 4.79
C ALA A 155 -19.41 -1.99 5.18
N ASP A 156 -19.78 -0.90 5.87
CA ASP A 156 -21.18 -0.61 6.27
C ASP A 156 -22.14 -0.45 5.08
N LYS A 157 -21.62 -0.16 3.89
CA LYS A 157 -22.41 0.03 2.65
C LYS A 157 -22.51 -1.21 1.79
N LEU A 158 -21.79 -2.27 2.14
CA LEU A 158 -21.76 -3.51 1.38
C LEU A 158 -22.85 -4.48 1.85
N GLU A 159 -23.24 -5.38 0.95
CA GLU A 159 -24.13 -6.47 1.29
C GLU A 159 -23.47 -7.40 2.33
N PRO A 160 -24.18 -7.75 3.42
CA PRO A 160 -23.67 -8.65 4.45
C PRO A 160 -23.43 -10.07 3.91
N ARG A 161 -22.20 -10.38 3.54
CA ARG A 161 -21.74 -11.70 3.09
C ARG A 161 -20.25 -11.87 3.32
N SER A 162 -19.72 -13.04 3.02
CA SER A 162 -18.28 -13.27 2.94
C SER A 162 -17.70 -12.67 1.66
N TYR A 163 -16.64 -11.90 1.79
CA TYR A 163 -15.80 -11.35 0.71
C TYR A 163 -14.40 -11.96 0.79
N THR A 164 -13.74 -12.15 -0.32
CA THR A 164 -12.28 -12.29 -0.31
C THR A 164 -11.65 -10.91 -0.13
N SER A 165 -10.38 -10.83 0.27
CA SER A 165 -9.69 -9.54 0.32
C SER A 165 -9.67 -8.89 -1.05
N ARG A 166 -9.49 -9.68 -2.12
CA ARG A 166 -9.55 -9.23 -3.51
C ARG A 166 -10.88 -8.52 -3.82
N GLU A 167 -12.01 -9.14 -3.48
CA GLU A 167 -13.33 -8.53 -3.69
C GLU A 167 -13.48 -7.22 -2.89
N PHE A 168 -13.03 -7.23 -1.64
CA PHE A 168 -13.13 -6.04 -0.79
C PHE A 168 -12.20 -4.92 -1.27
N ILE A 169 -10.99 -5.23 -1.71
CA ILE A 169 -10.05 -4.25 -2.31
C ILE A 169 -10.63 -3.65 -3.61
N GLN A 170 -11.39 -4.43 -4.39
CA GLN A 170 -12.12 -3.88 -5.54
C GLN A 170 -13.17 -2.84 -5.11
N GLU A 171 -13.91 -3.08 -4.02
CA GLU A 171 -14.85 -2.08 -3.49
C GLU A 171 -14.11 -0.82 -2.96
N ILE A 172 -12.93 -0.99 -2.36
CA ILE A 172 -12.05 0.13 -2.00
C ILE A 172 -11.63 0.90 -3.27
N GLY A 173 -11.21 0.21 -4.34
CA GLY A 173 -10.87 0.82 -5.62
C GLY A 173 -12.03 1.64 -6.20
N LYS A 174 -13.21 1.08 -6.21
CA LYS A 174 -14.45 1.77 -6.61
C LYS A 174 -14.73 3.02 -5.75
N TYR A 175 -14.54 2.93 -4.45
CA TYR A 175 -14.65 4.07 -3.54
C TYR A 175 -13.64 5.18 -3.90
N LEU A 176 -12.40 4.82 -4.19
CA LEU A 176 -11.34 5.78 -4.53
C LEU A 176 -11.60 6.52 -5.86
N LYS A 177 -12.32 5.94 -6.81
CA LYS A 177 -12.68 6.63 -8.07
C LYS A 177 -13.35 7.98 -7.85
N THR A 178 -14.13 8.10 -6.79
CA THR A 178 -14.89 9.32 -6.48
C THR A 178 -14.37 10.07 -5.26
N ASN A 179 -13.59 9.43 -4.40
CA ASN A 179 -13.20 9.97 -3.10
C ASN A 179 -11.69 10.18 -2.95
N SER A 180 -10.87 9.72 -3.91
CA SER A 180 -9.42 9.95 -3.81
C SER A 180 -9.08 11.43 -3.93
N LYS A 181 -8.21 11.90 -3.05
CA LYS A 181 -7.67 13.27 -3.07
C LYS A 181 -6.33 13.35 -3.81
N LYS A 182 -5.59 12.24 -3.85
CA LYS A 182 -4.33 12.10 -4.60
C LYS A 182 -4.53 11.05 -5.68
N LYS A 183 -4.38 11.43 -6.94
CA LYS A 183 -4.53 10.51 -8.07
C LYS A 183 -3.33 9.58 -8.22
N GLY A 184 -3.59 8.39 -8.76
CA GLY A 184 -2.55 7.43 -9.12
C GLY A 184 -2.16 6.50 -7.98
N SER A 185 -3.10 6.10 -7.13
CA SER A 185 -2.91 5.00 -6.19
C SER A 185 -2.81 3.66 -6.94
N LEU A 186 -2.15 2.69 -6.35
CA LEU A 186 -2.06 1.33 -6.86
C LEU A 186 -3.43 0.66 -6.90
N ILE A 187 -4.23 0.81 -5.84
CA ILE A 187 -5.60 0.24 -5.75
C ILE A 187 -6.49 0.82 -6.87
N GLU A 188 -6.47 2.14 -7.06
CA GLU A 188 -7.27 2.79 -8.12
C GLU A 188 -6.84 2.30 -9.50
N MET A 189 -5.53 2.18 -9.74
CA MET A 189 -4.97 1.71 -11.00
C MET A 189 -5.28 0.22 -11.25
N ALA A 190 -5.18 -0.62 -10.24
CA ALA A 190 -5.50 -2.04 -10.33
C ALA A 190 -6.99 -2.26 -10.62
N TYR A 191 -7.87 -1.48 -9.96
CA TYR A 191 -9.30 -1.49 -10.25
C TYR A 191 -9.60 -1.12 -11.71
N ASP A 192 -8.98 -0.06 -12.23
CA ASP A 192 -9.19 0.41 -13.61
C ASP A 192 -8.70 -0.56 -14.67
N ASN A 193 -7.65 -1.33 -14.37
CA ASN A 193 -7.03 -2.27 -15.31
C ASN A 193 -7.45 -3.73 -15.06
N ASN A 194 -8.38 -3.99 -14.13
CA ASN A 194 -8.82 -5.32 -13.73
C ASN A 194 -7.67 -6.24 -13.26
N VAL A 195 -6.62 -5.68 -12.68
CA VAL A 195 -5.54 -6.45 -12.06
C VAL A 195 -5.95 -6.80 -10.64
N PRO A 196 -6.09 -8.09 -10.26
CA PRO A 196 -6.49 -8.47 -8.92
C PRO A 196 -5.39 -8.22 -7.91
N ILE A 197 -5.78 -7.71 -6.74
CA ILE A 197 -4.91 -7.60 -5.57
C ILE A 197 -5.41 -8.57 -4.50
N PHE A 198 -4.57 -9.50 -4.09
CA PHE A 198 -4.80 -10.45 -3.01
C PHE A 198 -4.03 -10.02 -1.77
N CYS A 199 -4.66 -10.10 -0.62
CA CYS A 199 -4.05 -9.81 0.66
C CYS A 199 -4.41 -10.90 1.68
N PRO A 200 -3.70 -12.05 1.69
CA PRO A 200 -4.08 -13.21 2.51
C PRO A 200 -4.17 -12.92 4.01
N ALA A 201 -3.40 -11.97 4.52
CA ALA A 201 -3.46 -11.50 5.91
C ALA A 201 -4.11 -10.11 6.01
N PHE A 202 -5.25 -9.91 5.36
CA PHE A 202 -5.91 -8.61 5.21
C PHE A 202 -6.20 -7.91 6.54
N THR A 203 -6.53 -8.67 7.57
CA THR A 203 -6.84 -8.12 8.90
C THR A 203 -5.61 -7.69 9.70
N ASP A 204 -4.40 -7.98 9.21
CA ASP A 204 -3.14 -7.54 9.80
C ASP A 204 -2.71 -6.18 9.22
N SER A 205 -3.59 -5.20 9.37
CA SER A 205 -3.43 -3.80 8.93
C SER A 205 -4.53 -2.94 9.57
N SER A 206 -4.52 -1.64 9.34
CA SER A 206 -5.60 -0.71 9.70
C SER A 206 -6.99 -1.20 9.28
N ALA A 207 -7.09 -1.89 8.14
CA ALA A 207 -8.35 -2.48 7.70
C ALA A 207 -8.96 -3.43 8.72
N GLY A 208 -8.14 -4.17 9.47
CA GLY A 208 -8.60 -5.05 10.55
C GLY A 208 -9.39 -4.30 11.62
N PHE A 209 -8.87 -3.17 12.09
CA PHE A 209 -9.57 -2.31 13.06
C PHE A 209 -10.87 -1.74 12.47
N GLY A 210 -10.85 -1.30 11.22
CA GLY A 210 -12.04 -0.82 10.51
C GLY A 210 -13.14 -1.88 10.42
N LEU A 211 -12.76 -3.13 10.13
CA LEU A 211 -13.71 -4.26 10.09
C LEU A 211 -14.23 -4.65 11.47
N VAL A 212 -13.41 -4.58 12.53
CA VAL A 212 -13.88 -4.78 13.91
C VAL A 212 -14.95 -3.74 14.25
N MET A 213 -14.68 -2.45 14.01
CA MET A 213 -15.68 -1.40 14.23
C MET A 213 -16.95 -1.60 13.42
N HIS A 214 -16.84 -2.08 12.17
CA HIS A 214 -17.98 -2.44 11.34
C HIS A 214 -18.83 -3.55 11.98
N GLN A 215 -18.21 -4.64 12.45
CA GLN A 215 -18.91 -5.75 13.08
C GLN A 215 -19.56 -5.36 14.42
N GLU A 216 -18.90 -4.51 15.21
CA GLU A 216 -19.49 -3.99 16.46
C GLU A 216 -20.74 -3.15 16.21
N ARG A 217 -20.75 -2.33 15.15
CA ARG A 217 -21.93 -1.56 14.74
C ARG A 217 -23.04 -2.43 14.13
N ASN A 218 -22.67 -3.53 13.49
CA ASN A 218 -23.57 -4.40 12.72
C ASN A 218 -23.50 -5.87 13.19
N PRO A 219 -23.81 -6.20 14.45
CA PRO A 219 -23.50 -7.51 15.04
C PRO A 219 -24.23 -8.69 14.38
N LYS A 220 -25.29 -8.45 13.62
CA LYS A 220 -26.06 -9.50 12.94
C LYS A 220 -25.95 -9.45 11.41
N ASN A 221 -25.57 -8.32 10.86
CA ASN A 221 -25.55 -8.07 9.42
C ASN A 221 -24.22 -7.39 9.04
N HIS A 222 -23.12 -8.14 9.06
CA HIS A 222 -21.78 -7.63 8.72
C HIS A 222 -21.14 -8.46 7.61
N ILE A 223 -20.12 -7.90 7.01
CA ILE A 223 -19.25 -8.64 6.09
C ILE A 223 -18.19 -9.43 6.88
N THR A 224 -17.67 -10.48 6.25
CA THR A 224 -16.51 -11.24 6.74
C THR A 224 -15.49 -11.37 5.61
N ILE A 225 -14.23 -11.60 5.96
CA ILE A 225 -13.17 -11.89 4.99
C ILE A 225 -12.92 -13.41 4.98
N ASP A 226 -13.09 -14.02 3.80
CA ASP A 226 -12.92 -15.45 3.56
C ASP A 226 -11.53 -15.73 2.97
N ALA A 227 -10.54 -15.90 3.84
CA ALA A 227 -9.16 -16.19 3.47
C ALA A 227 -9.00 -17.56 2.78
N ILE A 228 -9.88 -18.52 3.05
CA ILE A 228 -9.82 -19.86 2.44
C ILE A 228 -10.26 -19.77 0.97
N ARG A 229 -11.36 -19.09 0.70
CA ARG A 229 -11.81 -18.86 -0.68
C ARG A 229 -10.80 -18.04 -1.47
N GLU A 230 -10.20 -17.03 -0.84
CA GLU A 230 -9.15 -16.23 -1.45
C GLU A 230 -7.95 -17.07 -1.88
N PHE A 231 -7.48 -17.98 -1.00
CA PHE A 231 -6.37 -18.85 -1.34
C PHE A 231 -6.69 -19.75 -2.55
N ARG A 232 -7.94 -20.25 -2.63
CA ARG A 232 -8.38 -21.02 -3.80
C ARG A 232 -8.38 -20.15 -5.06
N GLU A 233 -8.96 -18.92 -5.00
CA GLU A 233 -8.96 -18.00 -6.15
C GLU A 233 -7.53 -17.70 -6.64
N LEU A 234 -6.60 -17.52 -5.71
CA LEU A 234 -5.19 -17.26 -6.03
C LEU A 234 -4.51 -18.45 -6.75
N THR A 235 -4.95 -19.68 -6.49
CA THR A 235 -4.40 -20.88 -7.14
C THR A 235 -5.03 -21.16 -8.52
N GLU A 236 -6.05 -20.42 -8.91
CA GLU A 236 -6.76 -20.55 -10.19
C GLU A 236 -6.24 -19.55 -11.26
N ILE A 237 -5.33 -18.64 -10.89
CA ILE A 237 -4.68 -17.70 -11.81
C ILE A 237 -3.48 -18.36 -12.50
#